data_bee6999490715fdbe3b2e428463f4b54
#
_entry.id   bee6999490715fdbe3b2e428463f4b54
#
_cell.length_a   1.000
_cell.length_b   1.000
_cell.length_c   1.000
_cell.angle_alpha   90.00
_cell.angle_beta   90.00
_cell.angle_gamma   90.00
#
_symmetry.space_group_name_H-M   'P 1'
#
loop_
_entity.id
_entity.type
_entity.pdbx_description
1 polymer ?
#
loop_
_entity_poly.entity_id
_entity_poly.type
_entity_poly.pdbx_seq_one_letter_code
_entity_poly.pdbx_strand_id
1 'polypeptide(L)'
;MQDGQRTAEDVDALARQVITDGGHGEWFRHRLGHGIGLDVHEPPYLDRGDRRRLVRGMCFTVEPSVFIPGRLGARTEDVVVVGGDEGGRLLTRYRRDLQVVA
;
A
#
# COMPACT_ATOMS: atom_id res chain seq x y z
N MET A 1 7.67 -0.51 -9.28
CA MET A 1 6.45 -0.50 -10.12
C MET A 1 6.67 0.42 -11.30
N GLN A 2 6.45 -0.10 -12.47
CA GLN A 2 6.66 0.63 -13.72
C GLN A 2 5.35 1.21 -14.25
N ASP A 3 5.50 2.22 -15.11
CA ASP A 3 4.42 2.96 -15.72
C ASP A 3 3.41 2.04 -16.45
N GLY A 4 2.15 2.13 -16.07
CA GLY A 4 1.03 1.47 -16.73
C GLY A 4 0.98 -0.06 -16.66
N GLN A 5 1.89 -0.71 -15.94
CA GLN A 5 1.93 -2.17 -15.86
C GLN A 5 0.88 -2.76 -14.91
N ARG A 6 0.49 -2.01 -13.90
CA ARG A 6 -0.42 -2.47 -12.85
C ARG A 6 -1.59 -1.52 -12.70
N THR A 7 -2.71 -2.06 -12.28
CA THR A 7 -3.85 -1.27 -11.83
C THR A 7 -3.80 -1.10 -10.31
N ALA A 8 -4.62 -0.18 -9.81
CA ALA A 8 -4.73 0.03 -8.36
C ALA A 8 -5.18 -1.25 -7.62
N GLU A 9 -6.17 -1.96 -8.19
CA GLU A 9 -6.62 -3.23 -7.59
C GLU A 9 -5.56 -4.33 -7.63
N ASP A 10 -4.69 -4.34 -8.65
CA ASP A 10 -3.60 -5.32 -8.72
C ASP A 10 -2.64 -5.18 -7.55
N VAL A 11 -2.31 -3.96 -7.18
CA VAL A 11 -1.37 -3.68 -6.09
C VAL A 11 -2.00 -4.05 -4.75
N ASP A 12 -3.28 -3.71 -4.55
CA ASP A 12 -4.02 -4.17 -3.37
C ASP A 12 -4.00 -5.69 -3.27
N ALA A 13 -4.30 -6.37 -4.38
CA ALA A 13 -4.34 -7.84 -4.41
C ALA A 13 -2.99 -8.48 -4.06
N LEU A 14 -1.88 -7.91 -4.53
CA LEU A 14 -0.55 -8.41 -4.22
C LEU A 14 -0.25 -8.35 -2.72
N ALA A 15 -0.51 -7.22 -2.09
CA ALA A 15 -0.27 -7.05 -0.65
C ALA A 15 -1.22 -7.94 0.17
N ARG A 16 -2.47 -8.00 -0.22
CA ARG A 16 -3.48 -8.84 0.43
C ARG A 16 -3.10 -10.32 0.37
N GLN A 17 -2.52 -10.76 -0.74
CA GLN A 17 -2.05 -12.13 -0.88
C GLN A 17 -0.91 -12.44 0.09
N VAL A 18 0.04 -11.54 0.25
CA VAL A 18 1.15 -11.70 1.21
C VAL A 18 0.60 -11.88 2.64
N ILE A 19 -0.35 -11.05 3.03
CA ILE A 19 -0.95 -11.11 4.37
C ILE A 19 -1.76 -12.39 4.54
N THR A 20 -2.49 -12.80 3.51
CA THR A 20 -3.27 -14.04 3.52
C THR A 20 -2.37 -15.26 3.63
N ASP A 21 -1.27 -15.30 2.88
CA ASP A 21 -0.29 -16.39 2.94
C ASP A 21 0.38 -16.48 4.32
N GLY A 22 0.50 -15.35 5.01
CA GLY A 22 0.97 -15.30 6.39
C GLY A 22 -0.07 -15.70 7.44
N GLY A 23 -1.30 -16.03 7.03
CA GLY A 23 -2.36 -16.47 7.94
C GLY A 23 -3.20 -15.35 8.54
N HIS A 24 -3.11 -14.12 8.05
CA HIS A 24 -3.77 -12.95 8.65
C HIS A 24 -4.72 -12.20 7.71
N GLY A 25 -5.07 -12.81 6.55
CA GLY A 25 -5.88 -12.13 5.53
C GLY A 25 -7.25 -11.69 6.02
N GLU A 26 -7.88 -12.42 6.93
CA GLU A 26 -9.19 -12.04 7.50
C GLU A 26 -9.15 -10.74 8.31
N TRP A 27 -7.97 -10.32 8.75
CA TRP A 27 -7.75 -9.14 9.58
C TRP A 27 -7.28 -7.92 8.80
N PHE A 28 -7.09 -8.05 7.49
CA PHE A 28 -6.82 -6.93 6.58
C PHE A 28 -8.13 -6.53 5.89
N ARG A 29 -8.86 -5.60 6.51
CA ARG A 29 -10.25 -5.31 6.15
C ARG A 29 -10.46 -3.99 5.42
N HIS A 30 -9.42 -3.25 5.12
CA HIS A 30 -9.51 -2.00 4.39
C HIS A 30 -8.64 -2.03 3.14
N ARG A 31 -8.73 -1.00 2.33
CA ARG A 31 -7.90 -0.85 1.14
C ARG A 31 -6.42 -0.72 1.52
N LEU A 32 -5.54 -1.07 0.59
CA LEU A 32 -4.10 -1.00 0.80
C LEU A 32 -3.59 0.42 0.93
N GLY A 33 -4.17 1.37 0.18
CA GLY A 33 -3.68 2.74 0.21
C GLY A 33 -4.49 3.67 -0.67
N HIS A 34 -3.98 4.87 -0.85
CA HIS A 34 -4.66 5.94 -1.56
C HIS A 34 -3.66 6.93 -2.15
N GLY A 35 -4.09 7.66 -3.19
CA GLY A 35 -3.31 8.77 -3.70
C GLY A 35 -3.12 9.85 -2.64
N ILE A 36 -2.03 10.56 -2.77
CA ILE A 36 -1.72 11.70 -1.91
C ILE A 36 -1.02 12.77 -2.77
N GLY A 37 -1.49 14.01 -2.66
CA GLY A 37 -1.00 15.13 -3.43
C GLY A 37 -1.50 16.41 -2.83
N LEU A 38 -2.42 17.07 -3.53
CA LEU A 38 -3.07 18.27 -3.00
C LEU A 38 -4.00 17.91 -1.84
N ASP A 39 -4.65 16.74 -1.91
CA ASP A 39 -5.46 16.22 -0.82
C ASP A 39 -4.70 15.12 -0.08
N VAL A 40 -5.06 14.91 1.19
CA VAL A 40 -4.51 13.80 1.98
C VAL A 40 -4.97 12.45 1.42
N HIS A 41 -6.22 12.38 0.98
CA HIS A 41 -6.80 11.21 0.32
C HIS A 41 -7.36 11.64 -1.03
N GLU A 42 -6.81 11.08 -2.08
CA GLU A 42 -7.26 11.33 -3.45
C GLU A 42 -7.03 10.08 -4.31
N PRO A 43 -7.62 9.99 -5.51
CA PRO A 43 -7.32 8.89 -6.43
C PRO A 43 -5.82 8.84 -6.77
N PRO A 44 -5.27 7.65 -7.08
CA PRO A 44 -5.95 6.35 -7.13
C PRO A 44 -6.21 5.78 -5.74
N TYR A 45 -7.20 4.87 -5.65
CA TYR A 45 -7.42 4.09 -4.45
C TYR A 45 -6.96 2.65 -4.68
N LEU A 46 -6.00 2.20 -3.91
CA LEU A 46 -5.51 0.83 -4.00
C LEU A 46 -6.50 -0.09 -3.30
N ASP A 47 -7.55 -0.43 -4.03
CA ASP A 47 -8.71 -1.14 -3.51
C ASP A 47 -9.29 -2.04 -4.60
N ARG A 48 -10.08 -3.01 -4.18
CA ARG A 48 -10.83 -3.87 -5.09
C ARG A 48 -11.77 -3.03 -5.94
N GLY A 49 -11.76 -3.28 -7.24
CA GLY A 49 -12.62 -2.57 -8.19
C GLY A 49 -12.03 -1.29 -8.76
N ASP A 50 -10.94 -0.77 -8.23
CA ASP A 50 -10.26 0.36 -8.86
C ASP A 50 -9.32 -0.14 -9.95
N ARG A 51 -9.77 -0.06 -11.18
CA ARG A 51 -9.03 -0.53 -12.37
C ARG A 51 -8.17 0.54 -13.01
N ARG A 52 -7.99 1.66 -12.35
CA ARG A 52 -7.13 2.72 -12.86
C ARG A 52 -5.70 2.21 -13.00
N ARG A 53 -5.11 2.43 -14.16
CA ARG A 53 -3.70 2.11 -14.36
C ARG A 53 -2.84 3.09 -13.61
N LEU A 54 -1.84 2.57 -12.94
CA LEU A 54 -0.88 3.37 -12.19
C LEU A 54 0.18 3.86 -13.15
N VAL A 55 0.16 5.15 -13.43
CA VAL A 55 1.05 5.76 -14.42
C VAL A 55 2.12 6.60 -13.75
N ARG A 56 3.20 6.83 -14.47
CA ARG A 56 4.38 7.57 -14.02
C ARG A 56 3.99 8.88 -13.33
N GLY A 57 4.58 9.10 -12.17
CA GLY A 57 4.37 10.30 -11.37
C GLY A 57 3.22 10.21 -10.37
N MET A 58 2.37 9.18 -10.47
CA MET A 58 1.36 8.96 -9.44
C MET A 58 2.04 8.66 -8.10
N CYS A 59 1.52 9.28 -7.06
CA CYS A 59 2.03 9.14 -5.71
C CYS A 59 0.90 8.62 -4.81
N PHE A 60 1.18 7.57 -4.07
CA PHE A 60 0.16 6.95 -3.21
C PHE A 60 0.80 6.29 -1.99
N THR A 61 -0.03 6.05 -0.98
CA THR A 61 0.38 5.32 0.21
C THR A 61 0.26 3.82 -0.02
N VAL A 62 1.11 3.08 0.68
CA VAL A 62 1.00 1.62 0.80
C VAL A 62 1.02 1.35 2.30
N GLU A 63 -0.14 1.00 2.85
CA GLU A 63 -0.35 0.94 4.29
C GLU A 63 -1.05 -0.34 4.74
N PRO A 64 -0.46 -1.51 4.44
CA PRO A 64 -1.04 -2.77 4.88
C PRO A 64 -1.11 -2.82 6.39
N SER A 65 -2.22 -3.38 6.89
CA SER A 65 -2.42 -3.48 8.33
C SER A 65 -3.17 -4.75 8.70
N VAL A 66 -2.93 -5.16 9.93
CA VAL A 66 -3.60 -6.29 10.55
C VAL A 66 -4.15 -5.79 11.88
N PHE A 67 -5.46 -5.87 12.07
CA PHE A 67 -6.12 -5.50 13.31
C PHE A 67 -6.89 -6.69 13.84
N ILE A 68 -6.38 -7.30 14.90
CA ILE A 68 -7.02 -8.44 15.57
C ILE A 68 -7.72 -7.90 16.83
N PRO A 69 -9.07 -7.85 16.86
CA PRO A 69 -9.79 -7.26 17.97
C PRO A 69 -9.39 -7.86 19.31
N GLY A 70 -9.15 -6.99 20.28
CA GLY A 70 -8.77 -7.39 21.64
C GLY A 70 -7.35 -7.94 21.81
N ARG A 71 -6.55 -7.97 20.73
CA ARG A 71 -5.20 -8.54 20.75
C ARG A 71 -4.12 -7.57 20.30
N LEU A 72 -4.16 -7.15 19.05
CA LEU A 72 -3.15 -6.25 18.52
C LEU A 72 -3.64 -5.54 17.25
N GLY A 73 -2.96 -4.46 16.94
CA GLY A 73 -3.05 -3.82 15.63
C GLY A 73 -1.65 -3.42 15.19
N ALA A 74 -1.39 -3.58 13.90
CA ALA A 74 -0.13 -3.20 13.31
C ALA A 74 -0.36 -2.65 11.90
N ARG A 75 0.36 -1.60 11.56
CA ARG A 75 0.36 -0.99 10.23
C ARG A 75 1.78 -0.54 9.91
N THR A 76 2.21 -0.83 8.70
CA THR A 76 3.38 -0.16 8.12
C THR A 76 2.87 0.75 7.00
N GLU A 77 3.46 1.91 6.87
CA GLU A 77 3.01 2.86 5.85
C GLU A 77 4.21 3.49 5.14
N ASP A 78 4.17 3.42 3.84
CA ASP A 78 5.14 4.06 2.97
C ASP A 78 4.42 4.88 1.90
N VAL A 79 5.12 5.88 1.37
CA VAL A 79 4.67 6.64 0.20
C VAL A 79 5.52 6.23 -0.99
N VAL A 80 4.86 5.88 -2.08
CA VAL A 80 5.47 5.36 -3.31
C VAL A 80 5.16 6.27 -4.47
N VAL A 81 6.14 6.47 -5.35
CA VAL A 81 5.94 7.12 -6.65
C VAL A 81 6.12 6.08 -7.75
N VAL A 82 5.18 6.06 -8.68
CA VAL A 82 5.29 5.22 -9.89
C VAL A 82 6.38 5.81 -10.78
N GLY A 83 7.36 4.99 -11.12
CA GLY A 83 8.47 5.39 -11.98
C GLY A 83 8.26 5.06 -13.44
N GLY A 84 9.27 5.39 -14.26
CA GLY A 84 9.34 4.95 -15.65
C GLY A 84 10.04 3.60 -15.76
N ASP A 85 11.03 3.51 -16.67
CA ASP A 85 11.75 2.25 -16.94
C ASP A 85 12.52 1.71 -15.73
N GLU A 86 12.90 2.57 -14.80
CA GLU A 86 13.62 2.20 -13.58
C GLU A 86 12.70 1.66 -12.48
N GLY A 87 11.39 1.63 -12.72
CA GLY A 87 10.40 1.25 -11.73
C GLY A 87 10.07 2.36 -10.75
N GLY A 88 9.31 2.01 -9.71
CA GLY A 88 8.90 2.95 -8.68
C GLY A 88 9.98 3.17 -7.63
N ARG A 89 9.73 4.12 -6.76
CA ARG A 89 10.60 4.38 -5.61
C ARG A 89 9.81 4.73 -4.37
N LEU A 90 10.38 4.45 -3.22
CA LEU A 90 9.87 4.87 -1.94
C LEU A 90 10.31 6.31 -1.66
N LEU A 91 9.38 7.14 -1.22
CA LEU A 91 9.68 8.48 -0.71
C LEU A 91 9.98 8.47 0.78
N THR A 92 9.36 7.56 1.51
CA THR A 92 9.61 7.38 2.94
C THR A 92 10.88 6.55 3.14
N ARG A 93 11.67 6.89 4.16
CA ARG A 93 12.95 6.24 4.45
C ARG A 93 13.06 5.81 5.91
N TYR A 94 11.92 5.63 6.56
CA TYR A 94 11.90 5.20 7.94
C TYR A 94 12.24 3.71 8.07
N ARG A 95 12.76 3.31 9.21
CA ARG A 95 13.05 1.91 9.52
C ARG A 95 11.75 1.11 9.54
N ARG A 96 11.81 -0.14 9.04
CA ARG A 96 10.65 -1.04 9.01
C ARG A 96 10.70 -2.13 10.06
N ASP A 97 11.82 -2.27 10.76
CA ASP A 97 11.97 -3.24 11.83
C ASP A 97 11.27 -2.74 13.10
N LEU A 98 10.84 -3.67 13.92
CA LEU A 98 10.20 -3.36 15.18
C LEU A 98 11.16 -2.61 16.10
N GLN A 99 10.72 -1.45 16.58
CA GLN A 99 11.45 -0.66 17.57
C GLN A 99 10.84 -0.91 18.95
N VAL A 100 11.61 -1.47 19.86
CA VAL A 100 11.18 -1.64 21.26
C VAL A 100 11.70 -0.46 22.05
N VAL A 101 10.77 0.27 22.66
CA VAL A 101 11.07 1.41 23.52
C VAL A 101 10.75 1.04 24.96
N ALA A 102 11.66 1.32 25.84
CA ALA A 102 11.50 0.98 27.26
C ALA A 102 10.86 2.14 28.03
#